data_0376e7e7c97041a50f19aea807c0926b
#
_entry.id   0376e7e7c97041a50f19aea807c0926b
#
_cell.length_a   1.000
_cell.length_b   1.000
_cell.length_c   1.000
_cell.angle_alpha   90.00
_cell.angle_beta   90.00
_cell.angle_gamma   90.00
#
_symmetry.space_group_name_H-M   'P 1'
#
loop_
_entity.id
_entity.type
_entity.pdbx_description
1 polymer ?
#
loop_
_entity_poly.entity_id
_entity_poly.type
_entity_poly.pdbx_seq_one_letter_code
_entity_poly.pdbx_strand_id
1 'polypeptide(L)'
;MKLYTFPPSPNARKTVAVVAHLGITDVEHTLVRLHKGEHRQPDYLAINPMGKVPALRDGDLMLWESNAICQYLADHAGETPFFPADPKMRADIARWLFWEVGTWSPVIDVFTNENVRKPMLGMGVADPAKLARAEELFRPLASLLNDRLTGRNFLLGDDVTLADFVVAGAATYVERGKIPVGFYLHVKAWWDRLNAIEAWSSTMPGHELP
;
A
#
# COMPACT_ATOMS: atom_id res chain seq x y z
N MET A 1 -5.16 -16.77 -11.67
CA MET A 1 -4.93 -16.43 -10.22
C MET A 1 -6.21 -15.86 -9.61
N LYS A 2 -6.34 -15.86 -8.27
CA LYS A 2 -7.46 -15.23 -7.56
C LYS A 2 -6.93 -14.32 -6.45
N LEU A 3 -7.26 -13.02 -6.53
CA LEU A 3 -6.83 -11.99 -5.57
C LEU A 3 -8.00 -11.57 -4.69
N TYR A 4 -7.88 -11.81 -3.40
CA TYR A 4 -8.88 -11.48 -2.39
C TYR A 4 -8.59 -10.10 -1.82
N THR A 5 -9.53 -9.16 -1.99
CA THR A 5 -9.34 -7.75 -1.68
C THR A 5 -10.52 -7.13 -0.93
N PHE A 6 -10.25 -5.97 -0.36
CA PHE A 6 -11.27 -5.07 0.18
C PHE A 6 -10.86 -3.64 -0.21
N PRO A 7 -11.57 -2.96 -1.10
CA PRO A 7 -11.13 -1.67 -1.67
C PRO A 7 -10.69 -0.62 -0.64
N PRO A 8 -11.33 -0.47 0.54
CA PRO A 8 -10.87 0.46 1.58
C PRO A 8 -9.55 0.07 2.26
N SER A 9 -8.98 -1.10 1.98
CA SER A 9 -7.71 -1.50 2.58
C SER A 9 -6.52 -0.93 1.80
N PRO A 10 -5.64 -0.11 2.43
CA PRO A 10 -4.41 0.38 1.80
C PRO A 10 -3.52 -0.75 1.26
N ASN A 11 -3.43 -1.86 2.00
CA ASN A 11 -2.66 -3.02 1.61
C ASN A 11 -3.26 -3.79 0.42
N ALA A 12 -4.60 -3.85 0.32
CA ALA A 12 -5.25 -4.44 -0.85
C ALA A 12 -5.13 -3.53 -2.08
N ARG A 13 -5.28 -2.20 -1.88
CA ARG A 13 -5.14 -1.22 -2.95
C ARG A 13 -3.81 -1.36 -3.71
N LYS A 14 -2.67 -1.45 -2.99
CA LYS A 14 -1.36 -1.54 -3.67
C LYS A 14 -1.24 -2.78 -4.54
N THR A 15 -1.84 -3.92 -4.15
CA THR A 15 -1.83 -5.14 -4.98
C THR A 15 -2.69 -4.99 -6.24
N VAL A 16 -3.85 -4.34 -6.12
CA VAL A 16 -4.73 -4.03 -7.26
C VAL A 16 -4.05 -3.05 -8.23
N ALA A 17 -3.37 -2.03 -7.70
CA ALA A 17 -2.63 -1.07 -8.51
C ALA A 17 -1.46 -1.74 -9.26
N VAL A 18 -0.77 -2.70 -8.66
CA VAL A 18 0.28 -3.50 -9.33
C VAL A 18 -0.30 -4.33 -10.47
N VAL A 19 -1.43 -5.02 -10.25
CA VAL A 19 -2.14 -5.76 -11.31
C VAL A 19 -2.48 -4.84 -12.49
N ALA A 20 -3.06 -3.68 -12.18
CA ALA A 20 -3.46 -2.70 -13.21
C ALA A 20 -2.24 -2.12 -13.96
N HIS A 21 -1.17 -1.77 -13.22
CA HIS A 21 0.04 -1.17 -13.81
C HIS A 21 0.77 -2.12 -14.76
N LEU A 22 0.81 -3.40 -14.41
CA LEU A 22 1.48 -4.44 -15.21
C LEU A 22 0.56 -5.06 -16.28
N GLY A 23 -0.71 -4.65 -16.34
CA GLY A 23 -1.66 -5.17 -17.33
C GLY A 23 -1.95 -6.66 -17.15
N ILE A 24 -1.89 -7.20 -15.93
CA ILE A 24 -2.13 -8.62 -15.68
C ILE A 24 -3.63 -8.91 -15.81
N THR A 25 -4.01 -9.76 -16.75
CA THR A 25 -5.42 -10.01 -17.10
C THR A 25 -5.97 -11.34 -16.56
N ASP A 26 -5.11 -12.24 -16.11
CA ASP A 26 -5.48 -13.57 -15.60
C ASP A 26 -5.71 -13.60 -14.08
N VAL A 27 -6.02 -12.44 -13.48
CA VAL A 27 -6.33 -12.28 -12.05
C VAL A 27 -7.83 -12.00 -11.86
N GLU A 28 -8.53 -12.93 -11.23
CA GLU A 28 -9.89 -12.74 -10.75
C GLU A 28 -9.88 -11.99 -9.41
N HIS A 29 -10.58 -10.86 -9.34
CA HIS A 29 -10.72 -10.09 -8.09
C HIS A 29 -11.92 -10.58 -7.28
N THR A 30 -11.69 -10.95 -6.03
CA THR A 30 -12.72 -11.40 -5.09
C THR A 30 -12.85 -10.44 -3.92
N LEU A 31 -14.03 -9.87 -3.74
CA LEU A 31 -14.32 -8.99 -2.62
C LEU A 31 -14.47 -9.80 -1.32
N VAL A 32 -13.75 -9.37 -0.27
CA VAL A 32 -13.88 -9.89 1.10
C VAL A 32 -14.38 -8.78 2.02
N ARG A 33 -15.65 -8.83 2.41
CA ARG A 33 -16.30 -7.79 3.21
C ARG A 33 -15.85 -7.88 4.67
N LEU A 34 -14.84 -7.08 5.06
CA LEU A 34 -14.29 -7.08 6.42
C LEU A 34 -15.34 -6.69 7.46
N HIS A 35 -16.21 -5.73 7.14
CA HIS A 35 -17.30 -5.29 8.02
C HIS A 35 -18.38 -6.36 8.26
N LYS A 36 -18.48 -7.39 7.37
CA LYS A 36 -19.35 -8.56 7.52
C LYS A 36 -18.65 -9.76 8.18
N GLY A 37 -17.38 -9.63 8.52
CA GLY A 37 -16.60 -10.70 9.13
C GLY A 37 -16.21 -11.84 8.18
N GLU A 38 -16.33 -11.66 6.85
CA GLU A 38 -16.01 -12.70 5.85
C GLU A 38 -14.55 -13.16 5.97
N HIS A 39 -13.63 -12.26 6.35
CA HIS A 39 -12.21 -12.56 6.59
C HIS A 39 -11.95 -13.48 7.79
N ARG A 40 -12.96 -13.74 8.62
CA ARG A 40 -12.88 -14.61 9.82
C ARG A 40 -13.57 -15.95 9.61
N GLN A 41 -14.16 -16.18 8.43
CA GLN A 41 -14.79 -17.46 8.12
C GLN A 41 -13.74 -18.53 7.86
N PRO A 42 -14.02 -19.81 8.20
CA PRO A 42 -13.07 -20.92 8.04
C PRO A 42 -12.49 -21.02 6.62
N ASP A 43 -13.32 -20.84 5.60
CA ASP A 43 -12.89 -20.92 4.19
C ASP A 43 -11.85 -19.85 3.84
N TYR A 44 -12.02 -18.62 4.37
CA TYR A 44 -11.03 -17.57 4.16
C TYR A 44 -9.77 -17.77 5.01
N LEU A 45 -9.92 -18.22 6.24
CA LEU A 45 -8.78 -18.52 7.14
C LEU A 45 -7.90 -19.66 6.60
N ALA A 46 -8.46 -20.57 5.80
CA ALA A 46 -7.68 -21.58 5.08
C ALA A 46 -6.78 -20.96 3.98
N ILE A 47 -7.12 -19.77 3.46
CA ILE A 47 -6.33 -19.01 2.47
C ILE A 47 -5.33 -18.10 3.16
N ASN A 48 -5.80 -17.35 4.16
CA ASN A 48 -4.98 -16.45 4.96
C ASN A 48 -5.28 -16.63 6.45
N PRO A 49 -4.43 -17.36 7.18
CA PRO A 49 -4.64 -17.65 8.61
C PRO A 49 -4.59 -16.40 9.50
N MET A 50 -4.03 -15.28 8.98
CA MET A 50 -4.05 -13.99 9.69
C MET A 50 -5.41 -13.28 9.62
N GLY A 51 -6.35 -13.75 8.78
CA GLY A 51 -7.66 -13.14 8.61
C GLY A 51 -7.57 -11.68 8.14
N LYS A 52 -6.65 -11.37 7.24
CA LYS A 52 -6.43 -10.03 6.68
C LYS A 52 -6.52 -10.05 5.15
N VAL A 53 -6.71 -8.89 4.56
CA VAL A 53 -6.59 -8.70 3.11
C VAL A 53 -5.36 -7.81 2.80
N PRO A 54 -4.73 -8.01 1.63
CA PRO A 54 -5.02 -8.97 0.58
C PRO A 54 -4.57 -10.39 0.88
N ALA A 55 -5.07 -11.35 0.08
CA ALA A 55 -4.52 -12.67 -0.07
C ALA A 55 -4.57 -13.05 -1.56
N LEU A 56 -3.67 -13.91 -2.01
CA LEU A 56 -3.62 -14.43 -3.38
C LEU A 56 -3.68 -15.96 -3.34
N ARG A 57 -4.43 -16.55 -4.28
CA ARG A 57 -4.38 -17.96 -4.58
C ARG A 57 -3.97 -18.14 -6.04
N ASP A 58 -2.96 -19.00 -6.25
CA ASP A 58 -2.56 -19.42 -7.58
C ASP A 58 -2.28 -20.93 -7.56
N GLY A 59 -3.21 -21.71 -8.14
CA GLY A 59 -3.21 -23.15 -7.97
C GLY A 59 -3.21 -23.57 -6.49
N ASP A 60 -2.15 -24.24 -6.07
CA ASP A 60 -1.93 -24.68 -4.68
C ASP A 60 -1.21 -23.64 -3.80
N LEU A 61 -0.68 -22.59 -4.41
CA LEU A 61 -0.05 -21.50 -3.67
C LEU A 61 -1.11 -20.63 -3.00
N MET A 62 -1.02 -20.50 -1.65
CA MET A 62 -1.75 -19.51 -0.86
C MET A 62 -0.75 -18.48 -0.36
N LEU A 63 -0.85 -17.25 -0.84
CA LEU A 63 0.08 -16.19 -0.49
C LEU A 63 -0.65 -15.07 0.25
N TRP A 64 -0.10 -14.65 1.36
CA TRP A 64 -0.50 -13.49 2.14
C TRP A 64 0.73 -12.63 2.42
N GLU A 65 0.59 -11.46 3.06
CA GLU A 65 1.49 -10.31 3.06
C GLU A 65 1.47 -9.56 1.71
N SER A 66 0.93 -8.35 1.75
CA SER A 66 0.71 -7.55 0.54
C SER A 66 2.00 -7.28 -0.26
N ASN A 67 3.16 -7.12 0.42
CA ASN A 67 4.43 -6.89 -0.25
C ASN A 67 4.94 -8.15 -0.97
N ALA A 68 4.72 -9.33 -0.39
CA ALA A 68 5.03 -10.60 -1.05
C ALA A 68 4.13 -10.83 -2.28
N ILE A 69 2.82 -10.52 -2.14
CA ILE A 69 1.87 -10.60 -3.25
C ILE A 69 2.29 -9.65 -4.38
N CYS A 70 2.67 -8.41 -4.07
CA CYS A 70 3.13 -7.45 -5.06
C CYS A 70 4.37 -7.93 -5.81
N GLN A 71 5.35 -8.51 -5.11
CA GLN A 71 6.54 -9.09 -5.75
C GLN A 71 6.18 -10.28 -6.64
N TYR A 72 5.33 -11.19 -6.14
CA TYR A 72 4.88 -12.35 -6.92
C TYR A 72 4.17 -11.94 -8.22
N LEU A 73 3.26 -10.98 -8.14
CA LEU A 73 2.55 -10.43 -9.30
C LEU A 73 3.52 -9.77 -10.30
N ALA A 74 4.53 -9.05 -9.79
CA ALA A 74 5.54 -8.42 -10.63
C ALA A 74 6.46 -9.44 -11.31
N ASP A 75 6.86 -10.51 -10.63
CA ASP A 75 7.60 -11.63 -11.22
C ASP A 75 6.75 -12.40 -12.26
N HIS A 76 5.45 -12.59 -11.97
CA HIS A 76 4.52 -13.24 -12.91
C HIS A 76 4.36 -12.46 -14.22
N ALA A 77 4.36 -11.13 -14.17
CA ALA A 77 4.30 -10.28 -15.37
C ALA A 77 5.59 -10.31 -16.22
N GLY A 78 6.67 -10.88 -15.69
CA GLY A 78 7.98 -10.90 -16.32
C GLY A 78 8.82 -9.66 -16.03
N GLU A 79 9.99 -9.58 -16.65
CA GLU A 79 10.94 -8.48 -16.43
C GLU A 79 10.39 -7.17 -17.01
N THR A 80 10.33 -6.14 -16.17
CA THR A 80 9.89 -4.79 -16.52
C THR A 80 10.76 -3.74 -15.79
N PRO A 81 10.78 -2.47 -16.25
CA PRO A 81 11.40 -1.37 -15.48
C PRO A 81 10.79 -1.20 -14.09
N PHE A 82 9.54 -1.56 -13.91
CA PHE A 82 8.83 -1.50 -12.62
C PHE A 82 9.40 -2.50 -11.59
N PHE A 83 9.87 -3.66 -12.06
CA PHE A 83 10.47 -4.70 -11.22
C PHE A 83 11.58 -5.44 -11.98
N PRO A 84 12.76 -4.81 -12.17
CA PRO A 84 13.85 -5.31 -13.02
C PRO A 84 14.51 -6.57 -12.43
N ALA A 85 15.17 -7.35 -13.28
CA ALA A 85 15.88 -8.57 -12.86
C ALA A 85 17.23 -8.29 -12.18
N ASP A 86 17.79 -7.07 -12.32
CA ASP A 86 19.10 -6.73 -11.72
C ASP A 86 19.09 -6.92 -10.18
N PRO A 87 20.01 -7.73 -9.63
CA PRO A 87 20.02 -8.04 -8.21
C PRO A 87 20.21 -6.80 -7.31
N LYS A 88 20.92 -5.75 -7.76
CA LYS A 88 21.09 -4.53 -6.97
C LYS A 88 19.80 -3.73 -6.89
N MET A 89 19.10 -3.62 -8.00
CA MET A 89 17.77 -2.99 -8.03
C MET A 89 16.77 -3.77 -7.19
N ARG A 90 16.76 -5.10 -7.28
CA ARG A 90 15.93 -5.98 -6.44
C ARG A 90 16.19 -5.79 -4.95
N ALA A 91 17.45 -5.70 -4.55
CA ALA A 91 17.84 -5.44 -3.17
C ALA A 91 17.38 -4.04 -2.69
N ASP A 92 17.50 -3.02 -3.56
CA ASP A 92 17.05 -1.66 -3.23
C ASP A 92 15.51 -1.59 -3.13
N ILE A 93 14.77 -2.24 -4.05
CA ILE A 93 13.31 -2.39 -3.94
C ILE A 93 12.96 -3.08 -2.62
N ALA A 94 13.54 -4.26 -2.34
CA ALA A 94 13.26 -5.02 -1.12
C ALA A 94 13.50 -4.20 0.16
N ARG A 95 14.57 -3.39 0.20
CA ARG A 95 14.84 -2.46 1.31
C ARG A 95 13.64 -1.54 1.58
N TRP A 96 13.05 -0.95 0.53
CA TRP A 96 11.88 -0.07 0.68
C TRP A 96 10.62 -0.83 1.09
N LEU A 97 10.45 -2.07 0.62
CA LEU A 97 9.34 -2.93 1.03
C LEU A 97 9.42 -3.28 2.53
N PHE A 98 10.61 -3.62 3.04
CA PHE A 98 10.83 -3.88 4.46
C PHE A 98 10.75 -2.62 5.31
N TRP A 99 11.26 -1.50 4.81
CA TRP A 99 11.14 -0.21 5.49
C TRP A 99 9.68 0.23 5.60
N GLU A 100 8.90 0.02 4.55
CA GLU A 100 7.47 0.33 4.56
C GLU A 100 6.76 -0.45 5.67
N VAL A 101 6.86 -1.76 5.70
CA VAL A 101 6.11 -2.59 6.64
C VAL A 101 6.62 -2.46 8.08
N GLY A 102 7.93 -2.31 8.28
CA GLY A 102 8.54 -2.28 9.61
C GLY A 102 8.63 -0.89 10.25
N THR A 103 8.57 0.18 9.46
CA THR A 103 8.88 1.52 9.95
C THR A 103 7.84 2.56 9.51
N TRP A 104 7.54 2.65 8.22
CA TRP A 104 6.66 3.67 7.67
C TRP A 104 5.18 3.39 7.96
N SER A 105 4.69 2.22 7.58
CA SER A 105 3.29 1.83 7.73
C SER A 105 2.77 1.91 9.17
N PRO A 106 3.51 1.48 10.20
CA PRO A 106 3.05 1.58 11.59
C PRO A 106 2.76 3.01 12.05
N VAL A 107 3.53 3.98 11.56
CA VAL A 107 3.33 5.41 11.89
C VAL A 107 2.14 5.98 11.10
N ILE A 108 2.08 5.70 9.80
CA ILE A 108 0.99 6.14 8.92
C ILE A 108 -0.36 5.55 9.36
N ASP A 109 -0.36 4.31 9.84
CA ASP A 109 -1.57 3.63 10.29
C ASP A 109 -2.24 4.32 11.49
N VAL A 110 -1.47 5.01 12.35
CA VAL A 110 -2.04 5.80 13.44
C VAL A 110 -2.90 6.93 12.90
N PHE A 111 -2.42 7.70 11.93
CA PHE A 111 -3.20 8.77 11.29
C PHE A 111 -4.46 8.22 10.63
N THR A 112 -4.32 7.13 9.88
CA THR A 112 -5.45 6.47 9.20
C THR A 112 -6.47 5.93 10.22
N ASN A 113 -6.00 5.31 11.30
CA ASN A 113 -6.87 4.78 12.33
C ASN A 113 -7.66 5.88 13.04
N GLU A 114 -6.95 6.92 13.51
CA GLU A 114 -7.57 7.99 14.30
C GLU A 114 -8.51 8.87 13.46
N ASN A 115 -8.10 9.25 12.24
CA ASN A 115 -8.85 10.22 11.43
C ASN A 115 -9.83 9.59 10.41
N VAL A 116 -9.65 8.30 10.06
CA VAL A 116 -10.48 7.64 9.04
C VAL A 116 -11.27 6.47 9.62
N ARG A 117 -10.59 5.45 10.19
CA ARG A 117 -11.28 4.22 10.63
C ARG A 117 -12.20 4.46 11.81
N LYS A 118 -11.76 5.17 12.84
CA LYS A 118 -12.59 5.46 14.03
C LYS A 118 -13.90 6.16 13.67
N PRO A 119 -13.90 7.29 12.92
CA PRO A 119 -15.15 7.93 12.48
C PRO A 119 -16.00 7.01 11.61
N MET A 120 -15.39 6.30 10.66
CA MET A 120 -16.10 5.42 9.73
C MET A 120 -16.79 4.24 10.43
N LEU A 121 -16.21 3.74 11.51
CA LEU A 121 -16.73 2.59 12.28
C LEU A 121 -17.50 2.99 13.55
N GLY A 122 -17.72 4.29 13.78
CA GLY A 122 -18.38 4.77 14.99
C GLY A 122 -17.62 4.50 16.30
N MET A 123 -16.29 4.39 16.22
CA MET A 123 -15.41 4.06 17.35
C MET A 123 -14.95 5.29 18.16
N GLY A 124 -15.65 6.42 18.01
CA GLY A 124 -15.37 7.67 18.70
C GLY A 124 -14.52 8.63 17.92
N VAL A 125 -14.02 9.67 18.60
CA VAL A 125 -13.21 10.74 18.01
C VAL A 125 -11.72 10.37 18.00
N ALA A 126 -10.96 11.07 17.16
CA ALA A 126 -9.50 10.92 17.11
C ALA A 126 -8.86 11.31 18.46
N ASP A 127 -7.86 10.57 18.88
CA ASP A 127 -7.07 10.83 20.08
C ASP A 127 -5.91 11.80 19.75
N PRO A 128 -5.94 13.04 20.27
CA PRO A 128 -4.92 14.03 19.97
C PRO A 128 -3.51 13.63 20.44
N ALA A 129 -3.41 12.88 21.56
CA ALA A 129 -2.11 12.45 22.08
C ALA A 129 -1.44 11.41 21.16
N LYS A 130 -2.24 10.47 20.62
CA LYS A 130 -1.75 9.53 19.62
C LYS A 130 -1.32 10.20 18.33
N LEU A 131 -2.09 11.17 17.86
CA LEU A 131 -1.76 11.94 16.66
C LEU A 131 -0.47 12.76 16.84
N ALA A 132 -0.32 13.43 17.99
CA ALA A 132 0.91 14.18 18.32
C ALA A 132 2.14 13.23 18.32
N ARG A 133 2.01 12.08 18.96
CA ARG A 133 3.09 11.08 18.97
C ARG A 133 3.40 10.54 17.58
N ALA A 134 2.37 10.28 16.77
CA ALA A 134 2.57 9.85 15.38
C ALA A 134 3.29 10.92 14.55
N GLU A 135 2.97 12.19 14.75
CA GLU A 135 3.65 13.31 14.06
C GLU A 135 5.14 13.41 14.44
N GLU A 136 5.48 13.23 15.71
CA GLU A 136 6.88 13.19 16.15
C GLU A 136 7.66 12.06 15.44
N LEU A 137 7.07 10.87 15.35
CA LEU A 137 7.68 9.72 14.68
C LEU A 137 7.71 9.87 13.15
N PHE A 138 6.72 10.54 12.58
CA PHE A 138 6.60 10.78 11.15
C PHE A 138 7.71 11.69 10.60
N ARG A 139 8.06 12.76 11.34
CA ARG A 139 9.00 13.79 10.88
C ARG A 139 10.32 13.22 10.36
N PRO A 140 11.08 12.40 11.11
CA PRO A 140 12.34 11.85 10.61
C PRO A 140 12.15 10.91 9.42
N LEU A 141 11.04 10.17 9.35
CA LEU A 141 10.75 9.26 8.25
C LEU A 141 10.40 10.02 6.97
N ALA A 142 9.59 11.06 7.09
CA ALA A 142 9.24 11.92 5.97
C ALA A 142 10.45 12.73 5.47
N SER A 143 11.35 13.17 6.36
CA SER A 143 12.62 13.81 5.98
C SER A 143 13.50 12.84 5.18
N LEU A 144 13.68 11.60 5.66
CA LEU A 144 14.43 10.57 4.93
C LEU A 144 13.86 10.33 3.53
N LEU A 145 12.52 10.22 3.43
CA LEU A 145 11.85 10.03 2.14
C LEU A 145 12.03 11.25 1.23
N ASN A 146 11.92 12.45 1.78
CA ASN A 146 12.10 13.71 1.05
C ASN A 146 13.54 13.86 0.52
N ASP A 147 14.53 13.54 1.34
CA ASP A 147 15.94 13.58 0.95
C ASP A 147 16.25 12.53 -0.13
N ARG A 148 15.67 11.33 -0.01
CA ARG A 148 15.80 10.30 -1.05
C ARG A 148 15.26 10.76 -2.40
N LEU A 149 14.18 11.52 -2.42
CA LEU A 149 13.52 12.01 -3.63
C LEU A 149 14.15 13.28 -4.21
N THR A 150 15.14 13.89 -3.52
CA THR A 150 15.86 15.05 -4.03
C THR A 150 16.57 14.71 -5.34
N GLY A 151 16.22 15.42 -6.42
CA GLY A 151 16.75 15.20 -7.76
C GLY A 151 16.31 13.89 -8.44
N ARG A 152 15.23 13.26 -7.94
CA ARG A 152 14.63 12.04 -8.51
C ARG A 152 13.15 12.20 -8.74
N ASN A 153 12.64 11.53 -9.76
CA ASN A 153 11.20 11.45 -10.00
C ASN A 153 10.54 10.42 -9.07
N PHE A 154 11.22 9.30 -8.82
CA PHE A 154 10.73 8.16 -8.01
C PHE A 154 11.84 7.65 -7.09
N LEU A 155 11.51 6.72 -6.19
CA LEU A 155 12.41 6.24 -5.13
C LEU A 155 13.74 5.67 -5.66
N LEU A 156 13.74 5.03 -6.81
CA LEU A 156 14.94 4.39 -7.36
C LEU A 156 15.54 5.14 -8.57
N GLY A 157 14.92 6.20 -9.05
CA GLY A 157 15.42 6.97 -10.20
C GLY A 157 14.33 7.76 -10.91
N ASP A 158 14.34 7.71 -12.24
CA ASP A 158 13.40 8.46 -13.08
C ASP A 158 12.14 7.64 -13.42
N ASP A 159 12.22 6.32 -13.37
CA ASP A 159 11.11 5.42 -13.62
C ASP A 159 10.44 4.97 -12.32
N VAL A 160 9.11 4.82 -12.35
CA VAL A 160 8.33 4.27 -11.26
C VAL A 160 8.67 2.79 -11.05
N THR A 161 8.81 2.38 -9.81
CA THR A 161 9.10 1.00 -9.43
C THR A 161 8.09 0.46 -8.42
N LEU A 162 8.14 -0.84 -8.18
CA LEU A 162 7.32 -1.50 -7.15
C LEU A 162 7.48 -0.83 -5.76
N ALA A 163 8.67 -0.30 -5.44
CA ALA A 163 8.92 0.40 -4.19
C ALA A 163 8.02 1.63 -4.02
N ASP A 164 7.77 2.38 -5.10
CA ASP A 164 6.94 3.56 -5.08
C ASP A 164 5.48 3.23 -4.74
N PHE A 165 4.92 2.21 -5.39
CA PHE A 165 3.54 1.76 -5.13
C PHE A 165 3.37 1.22 -3.72
N VAL A 166 4.37 0.50 -3.23
CA VAL A 166 4.33 -0.08 -1.88
C VAL A 166 4.41 1.02 -0.81
N VAL A 167 5.38 1.92 -0.90
CA VAL A 167 5.55 3.00 0.08
C VAL A 167 4.36 3.97 0.06
N ALA A 168 3.89 4.34 -1.13
CA ALA A 168 2.71 5.20 -1.27
C ALA A 168 1.43 4.50 -0.79
N GLY A 169 1.34 3.18 -0.95
CA GLY A 169 0.18 2.39 -0.55
C GLY A 169 -0.19 2.58 0.92
N ALA A 170 0.77 2.64 1.82
CA ALA A 170 0.54 2.92 3.23
C ALA A 170 -0.22 4.25 3.45
N ALA A 171 0.12 5.29 2.68
CA ALA A 171 -0.46 6.63 2.78
C ALA A 171 -1.71 6.83 1.88
N THR A 172 -2.42 5.76 1.49
CA THR A 172 -3.64 5.81 0.66
C THR A 172 -4.62 6.91 1.10
N TYR A 173 -4.75 7.13 2.40
CA TYR A 173 -5.66 8.14 2.97
C TYR A 173 -4.95 9.45 3.36
N VAL A 174 -3.97 9.90 2.57
CA VAL A 174 -3.15 11.08 2.90
C VAL A 174 -3.99 12.30 3.31
N GLU A 175 -5.03 12.63 2.56
CA GLU A 175 -5.89 13.78 2.84
C GLU A 175 -6.85 13.51 4.02
N ARG A 176 -7.63 12.43 3.95
CA ARG A 176 -8.60 12.07 5.00
C ARG A 176 -7.92 11.74 6.33
N GLY A 177 -6.76 11.10 6.27
CA GLY A 177 -5.91 10.80 7.42
C GLY A 177 -5.18 12.02 7.96
N LYS A 178 -5.20 13.14 7.24
CA LYS A 178 -4.44 14.36 7.58
C LYS A 178 -2.94 14.09 7.77
N ILE A 179 -2.39 13.19 6.92
CA ILE A 179 -0.98 12.84 6.97
C ILE A 179 -0.18 14.02 6.43
N PRO A 180 0.80 14.58 7.18
CA PRO A 180 1.38 15.89 6.87
C PRO A 180 2.48 15.84 5.79
N VAL A 181 2.23 15.14 4.68
CA VAL A 181 3.17 15.03 3.54
C VAL A 181 3.40 16.36 2.82
N GLY A 182 2.44 17.29 2.87
CA GLY A 182 2.51 18.57 2.16
C GLY A 182 3.63 19.50 2.62
N PHE A 183 4.21 19.28 3.81
CA PHE A 183 5.37 20.01 4.31
C PHE A 183 6.70 19.55 3.69
N TYR A 184 6.70 18.45 2.90
CA TYR A 184 7.87 17.85 2.32
C TYR A 184 7.79 17.96 0.79
N LEU A 185 8.47 18.95 0.23
CA LEU A 185 8.34 19.35 -1.18
C LEU A 185 8.53 18.19 -2.17
N HIS A 186 9.58 17.37 -1.98
CA HIS A 186 9.89 16.29 -2.89
C HIS A 186 8.91 15.10 -2.71
N VAL A 187 8.44 14.84 -1.48
CA VAL A 187 7.41 13.83 -1.21
C VAL A 187 6.09 14.25 -1.85
N LYS A 188 5.70 15.53 -1.73
CA LYS A 188 4.49 16.03 -2.40
C LYS A 188 4.59 15.90 -3.92
N ALA A 189 5.69 16.31 -4.52
CA ALA A 189 5.89 16.21 -5.96
C ALA A 189 5.90 14.75 -6.47
N TRP A 190 6.49 13.83 -5.69
CA TRP A 190 6.43 12.39 -5.97
C TRP A 190 5.00 11.85 -5.86
N TRP A 191 4.25 12.26 -4.86
CA TRP A 191 2.83 11.90 -4.68
C TRP A 191 1.97 12.38 -5.86
N ASP A 192 2.20 13.61 -6.32
CA ASP A 192 1.49 14.19 -7.48
C ASP A 192 1.80 13.39 -8.76
N ARG A 193 3.07 12.97 -8.96
CA ARG A 193 3.46 12.10 -10.09
C ARG A 193 2.81 10.72 -10.03
N LEU A 194 2.74 10.11 -8.84
CA LEU A 194 2.04 8.83 -8.68
C LEU A 194 0.55 8.96 -9.02
N ASN A 195 -0.10 10.03 -8.58
CA ASN A 195 -1.51 10.26 -8.87
C ASN A 195 -1.79 10.54 -10.36
N ALA A 196 -0.79 10.90 -11.14
CA ALA A 196 -0.90 11.00 -12.59
C ALA A 196 -0.84 9.62 -13.30
N ILE A 197 -0.45 8.56 -12.61
CA ILE A 197 -0.46 7.19 -13.15
C ILE A 197 -1.88 6.62 -13.01
N GLU A 198 -2.55 6.34 -14.13
CA GLU A 198 -3.94 5.86 -14.14
C GLU A 198 -4.12 4.58 -13.31
N ALA A 199 -3.21 3.61 -13.44
CA ALA A 199 -3.24 2.36 -12.67
C ALA A 199 -3.18 2.59 -11.15
N TRP A 200 -2.60 3.69 -10.72
CA TRP A 200 -2.56 4.10 -9.31
C TRP A 200 -3.79 4.90 -8.90
N SER A 201 -4.17 5.91 -9.67
CA SER A 201 -5.27 6.82 -9.33
C SER A 201 -6.64 6.14 -9.40
N SER A 202 -6.87 5.26 -10.39
CA SER A 202 -8.14 4.52 -10.54
C SER A 202 -8.45 3.55 -9.39
N THR A 203 -7.44 3.17 -8.60
CA THR A 203 -7.60 2.26 -7.46
C THR A 203 -7.89 2.97 -6.14
N MET A 204 -8.04 4.30 -6.15
CA MET A 204 -8.33 5.08 -4.94
C MET A 204 -9.66 4.64 -4.33
N PRO A 205 -9.71 4.32 -3.03
CA PRO A 205 -10.95 3.89 -2.39
C PRO A 205 -12.01 4.99 -2.40
N GLY A 206 -13.25 4.61 -2.70
CA GLY A 206 -14.42 5.47 -2.51
C GLY A 206 -14.69 5.80 -1.04
N HIS A 207 -15.74 6.60 -0.81
CA HIS A 207 -16.14 7.02 0.54
C HIS A 207 -17.01 5.99 1.27
N GLU A 208 -17.62 5.08 0.54
CA GLU A 208 -18.55 4.08 1.05
C GLU A 208 -17.89 2.71 1.17
N LEU A 209 -18.40 1.92 2.12
CA LEU A 209 -18.05 0.50 2.25
C LEU A 209 -18.81 -0.29 1.18
N PRO A 210 -18.13 -1.20 0.45
CA PRO A 210 -18.74 -2.04 -0.57
C PRO A 210 -19.66 -3.12 0.01
#